data_a5c8e3b9125992efca6000b336b5538b
#
_entry.id   a5c8e3b9125992efca6000b336b5538b
#
_cell.length_a   1.000
_cell.length_b   1.000
_cell.length_c   1.000
_cell.angle_alpha   90.00
_cell.angle_beta   90.00
_cell.angle_gamma   90.00
#
_symmetry.space_group_name_H-M   'P 1'
#
loop_
_entity.id
_entity.type
_entity.pdbx_description
1 polymer ?
#
loop_
_entity_poly.entity_id
_entity_poly.type
_entity_poly.pdbx_seq_one_letter_code
_entity_poly.pdbx_strand_id
1 'polypeptide(L)'
;RSSDLIRDFCERIGVAKADSVVDIALLEFCIREDLKLKAKRPMVVVDPVKVVITNYPEGKTELCTVENNPENEELGNREVVFGREIYIERNDFMEEPVKKFFRLAPGKEVRLKGAYFITCTDVIKDENGNITEIHCTYDPETKSGSGCTRKVKGTLHWVEASTAVDIESRLYDYLLKEDSDGKDFLGDFNHDSLQVFHSKGEACLATTVPGDHFQFLRQGYFVTDKDSTPNHIVMNRIVGLRDSWAKAQKK
;
A
#
# COMPACT_ATOMS: atom_id res chain seq x y z
N ARG A 1 -10.64 -10.64 -19.79
CA ARG A 1 -9.78 -10.84 -18.60
C ARG A 1 -10.57 -11.15 -17.34
N SER A 2 -11.75 -10.56 -17.13
CA SER A 2 -12.64 -10.94 -16.03
C SER A 2 -13.29 -12.33 -16.23
N SER A 3 -13.35 -12.82 -17.46
CA SER A 3 -13.94 -14.12 -17.77
C SER A 3 -13.18 -15.30 -17.15
N ASP A 4 -11.85 -15.25 -17.11
CA ASP A 4 -11.02 -16.34 -16.60
C ASP A 4 -11.13 -16.44 -15.08
N LEU A 5 -11.15 -15.31 -14.38
CA LEU A 5 -11.39 -15.24 -12.94
C LEU A 5 -12.79 -15.77 -12.58
N ILE A 6 -13.83 -15.38 -13.33
CA ILE A 6 -15.19 -15.84 -13.10
C ILE A 6 -15.27 -17.36 -13.34
N ARG A 7 -14.62 -17.89 -14.36
CA ARG A 7 -14.54 -19.34 -14.63
C ARG A 7 -13.86 -20.08 -13.49
N ASP A 8 -12.68 -19.62 -13.04
CA ASP A 8 -11.99 -20.23 -11.91
C ASP A 8 -12.87 -20.25 -10.64
N PHE A 9 -13.54 -19.13 -10.35
CA PHE A 9 -14.48 -19.07 -9.24
C PHE A 9 -15.64 -20.06 -9.39
N CYS A 10 -16.28 -20.15 -10.57
CA CYS A 10 -17.37 -21.07 -10.83
C CYS A 10 -16.92 -22.55 -10.78
N GLU A 11 -15.73 -22.86 -11.29
CA GLU A 11 -15.15 -24.20 -11.22
C GLU A 11 -14.90 -24.64 -9.77
N ARG A 12 -14.43 -23.74 -8.92
CA ARG A 12 -14.20 -24.02 -7.49
C ARG A 12 -15.50 -24.23 -6.71
N ILE A 13 -16.56 -23.51 -7.05
CA ILE A 13 -17.89 -23.71 -6.46
C ILE A 13 -18.47 -25.06 -6.89
N GLY A 14 -18.23 -25.43 -8.14
CA GLY A 14 -18.85 -26.58 -8.77
C GLY A 14 -20.31 -26.34 -9.16
N VAL A 15 -20.96 -27.37 -9.75
CA VAL A 15 -22.35 -27.33 -10.14
C VAL A 15 -23.15 -28.24 -9.21
N ALA A 16 -24.13 -27.66 -8.51
CA ALA A 16 -25.04 -28.38 -7.63
C ALA A 16 -26.49 -28.17 -8.08
N LYS A 17 -27.35 -29.18 -7.83
CA LYS A 17 -28.80 -29.07 -8.07
C LYS A 17 -29.56 -28.39 -6.92
N ALA A 18 -28.92 -28.29 -5.76
CA ALA A 18 -29.47 -27.64 -4.57
C ALA A 18 -28.92 -26.23 -4.41
N ASP A 19 -29.72 -25.35 -3.82
CA ASP A 19 -29.25 -24.00 -3.43
C ASP A 19 -28.14 -24.13 -2.41
N SER A 20 -27.08 -23.34 -2.61
CA SER A 20 -25.92 -23.29 -1.71
C SER A 20 -25.51 -21.85 -1.46
N VAL A 21 -24.98 -21.59 -0.27
CA VAL A 21 -24.36 -20.32 0.08
C VAL A 21 -22.85 -20.45 -0.10
N VAL A 22 -22.27 -19.53 -0.86
CA VAL A 22 -20.84 -19.47 -1.10
C VAL A 22 -20.26 -18.30 -0.32
N ASP A 23 -19.20 -18.56 0.45
CA ASP A 23 -18.50 -17.53 1.18
C ASP A 23 -17.82 -16.55 0.19
N ILE A 24 -18.08 -15.25 0.36
CA ILE A 24 -17.47 -14.19 -0.44
C ILE A 24 -15.93 -14.24 -0.40
N ALA A 25 -15.36 -14.77 0.68
CA ALA A 25 -13.91 -14.94 0.83
C ALA A 25 -13.29 -15.80 -0.29
N LEU A 26 -14.06 -16.74 -0.88
CA LEU A 26 -13.60 -17.52 -2.04
C LEU A 26 -13.46 -16.64 -3.29
N LEU A 27 -14.41 -15.74 -3.54
CA LEU A 27 -14.31 -14.79 -4.66
C LEU A 27 -13.12 -13.85 -4.46
N GLU A 28 -12.95 -13.33 -3.26
CA GLU A 28 -11.80 -12.47 -2.93
C GLU A 28 -10.46 -13.20 -3.09
N PHE A 29 -10.41 -14.49 -2.74
CA PHE A 29 -9.26 -15.34 -3.00
C PHE A 29 -8.94 -15.43 -4.49
N CYS A 30 -9.94 -15.74 -5.34
CA CYS A 30 -9.76 -15.81 -6.79
C CYS A 30 -9.26 -14.48 -7.37
N ILE A 31 -9.79 -13.34 -6.87
CA ILE A 31 -9.33 -11.99 -7.27
C ILE A 31 -7.86 -11.79 -6.90
N ARG A 32 -7.45 -12.14 -5.68
CA ARG A 32 -6.06 -12.03 -5.24
C ARG A 32 -5.13 -12.87 -6.08
N GLU A 33 -5.48 -14.12 -6.36
CA GLU A 33 -4.66 -15.02 -7.18
C GLU A 33 -4.52 -14.51 -8.62
N ASP A 34 -5.59 -13.98 -9.22
CA ASP A 34 -5.53 -13.41 -10.57
C ASP A 34 -4.63 -12.16 -10.64
N LEU A 35 -4.75 -11.26 -9.67
CA LEU A 35 -4.02 -10.00 -9.65
C LEU A 35 -2.56 -10.14 -9.16
N LYS A 36 -2.25 -11.18 -8.41
CA LYS A 36 -0.95 -11.40 -7.79
C LYS A 36 0.23 -11.30 -8.77
N LEU A 37 0.10 -11.91 -9.93
CA LEU A 37 1.13 -11.93 -10.98
C LEU A 37 0.95 -10.83 -12.02
N LYS A 38 -0.23 -10.22 -12.14
CA LYS A 38 -0.57 -9.26 -13.19
C LYS A 38 -0.43 -7.81 -12.74
N ALA A 39 -0.71 -7.52 -11.48
CA ALA A 39 -0.73 -6.15 -10.99
C ALA A 39 0.69 -5.62 -10.74
N LYS A 40 0.99 -4.45 -11.30
CA LYS A 40 2.17 -3.68 -10.90
C LYS A 40 2.00 -3.19 -9.46
N ARG A 41 3.13 -3.03 -8.76
CA ARG A 41 3.14 -2.65 -7.33
C ARG A 41 3.84 -1.30 -7.13
N PRO A 42 3.23 -0.18 -7.56
CA PRO A 42 3.74 1.14 -7.27
C PRO A 42 3.71 1.40 -5.76
N MET A 43 4.60 2.26 -5.30
CA MET A 43 4.54 2.73 -3.92
C MET A 43 3.47 3.83 -3.83
N VAL A 44 2.50 3.61 -2.95
CA VAL A 44 1.46 4.58 -2.60
C VAL A 44 1.39 4.66 -1.09
N VAL A 45 1.48 5.86 -0.57
CA VAL A 45 1.34 6.18 0.85
C VAL A 45 -0.08 6.66 1.08
N VAL A 46 -0.88 5.87 1.77
CA VAL A 46 -2.32 6.12 1.91
C VAL A 46 -2.59 7.20 2.95
N ASP A 47 -1.95 7.14 4.09
CA ASP A 47 -2.01 8.18 5.14
C ASP A 47 -0.61 8.79 5.32
N PRO A 48 -0.26 9.82 4.52
CA PRO A 48 1.08 10.33 4.44
C PRO A 48 1.50 11.16 5.67
N VAL A 49 2.75 10.96 6.08
CA VAL A 49 3.51 11.88 6.91
C VAL A 49 4.84 12.21 6.22
N LYS A 50 5.22 13.48 6.28
CA LYS A 50 6.43 13.97 5.63
C LYS A 50 7.67 13.55 6.41
N VAL A 51 8.70 13.11 5.69
CA VAL A 51 10.04 12.85 6.21
C VAL A 51 11.05 13.74 5.49
N VAL A 52 11.87 14.43 6.23
CA VAL A 52 12.98 15.24 5.71
C VAL A 52 14.30 14.57 6.04
N ILE A 53 15.06 14.25 5.00
CA ILE A 53 16.40 13.65 5.14
C ILE A 53 17.43 14.77 5.24
N THR A 54 17.76 15.16 6.46
CA THR A 54 18.47 16.41 6.77
C THR A 54 19.89 16.47 6.21
N ASN A 55 20.56 15.34 6.07
CA ASN A 55 21.90 15.25 5.48
C ASN A 55 21.90 14.92 3.98
N TYR A 56 20.73 14.84 3.30
CA TYR A 56 20.67 14.75 1.85
C TYR A 56 20.74 16.16 1.24
N PRO A 57 21.56 16.36 0.19
CA PRO A 57 21.75 17.71 -0.38
C PRO A 57 20.44 18.32 -0.89
N GLU A 58 20.23 19.60 -0.62
CA GLU A 58 19.08 20.34 -1.13
C GLU A 58 19.08 20.39 -2.66
N GLY A 59 17.87 20.25 -3.27
CA GLY A 59 17.69 20.28 -4.71
C GLY A 59 18.29 19.09 -5.47
N LYS A 60 19.00 18.18 -4.80
CA LYS A 60 19.50 16.97 -5.43
C LYS A 60 18.39 15.92 -5.49
N THR A 61 18.30 15.28 -6.64
CA THR A 61 17.49 14.05 -6.82
C THR A 61 18.34 12.98 -7.49
N GLU A 62 17.98 11.73 -7.31
CA GLU A 62 18.58 10.60 -7.99
C GLU A 62 17.54 9.51 -8.29
N LEU A 63 17.89 8.59 -9.16
CA LEU A 63 17.01 7.49 -9.50
C LEU A 63 17.37 6.25 -8.69
N CYS A 64 16.32 5.57 -8.23
CA CYS A 64 16.39 4.27 -7.57
C CYS A 64 15.60 3.26 -8.39
N THR A 65 16.15 2.07 -8.63
CA THR A 65 15.50 1.01 -9.36
C THR A 65 14.63 0.18 -8.42
N VAL A 66 13.36 0.00 -8.78
CA VAL A 66 12.39 -0.81 -8.02
C VAL A 66 11.67 -1.77 -8.96
N GLU A 67 11.49 -3.00 -8.53
CA GLU A 67 10.74 -4.03 -9.26
C GLU A 67 9.27 -3.63 -9.40
N ASN A 68 8.69 -3.82 -10.59
CA ASN A 68 7.27 -3.59 -10.82
C ASN A 68 6.40 -4.65 -10.12
N ASN A 69 6.88 -5.89 -10.06
CA ASN A 69 6.26 -6.96 -9.29
C ASN A 69 7.33 -8.03 -8.98
N PRO A 70 7.73 -8.23 -7.71
CA PRO A 70 8.77 -9.19 -7.35
C PRO A 70 8.38 -10.66 -7.58
N GLU A 71 7.11 -10.95 -7.84
CA GLU A 71 6.61 -12.30 -8.16
C GLU A 71 6.46 -12.55 -9.66
N ASN A 72 6.69 -11.52 -10.50
CA ASN A 72 6.66 -11.63 -11.96
C ASN A 72 7.74 -10.75 -12.60
N GLU A 73 8.89 -11.35 -12.86
CA GLU A 73 10.06 -10.68 -13.44
C GLU A 73 9.79 -10.12 -14.86
N GLU A 74 8.81 -10.67 -15.59
CA GLU A 74 8.44 -10.19 -16.93
C GLU A 74 7.90 -8.74 -16.90
N LEU A 75 7.39 -8.29 -15.78
CA LEU A 75 6.94 -6.91 -15.59
C LEU A 75 8.12 -5.93 -15.45
N GLY A 76 9.34 -6.43 -15.29
CA GLY A 76 10.57 -5.65 -15.21
C GLY A 76 10.64 -4.70 -14.02
N ASN A 77 11.49 -3.69 -14.18
CA ASN A 77 11.76 -2.69 -13.15
C ASN A 77 11.29 -1.31 -13.60
N ARG A 78 11.24 -0.38 -12.67
CA ARG A 78 11.04 1.04 -12.93
C ARG A 78 12.02 1.88 -12.13
N GLU A 79 12.24 3.09 -12.62
CA GLU A 79 13.03 4.10 -11.92
C GLU A 79 12.09 4.98 -11.10
N VAL A 80 12.43 5.19 -9.81
CA VAL A 80 11.72 6.09 -8.90
C VAL A 80 12.66 7.20 -8.45
N VAL A 81 12.17 8.42 -8.39
CA VAL A 81 12.95 9.57 -7.93
C VAL A 81 13.10 9.47 -6.41
N PHE A 82 14.34 9.67 -5.93
CA PHE A 82 14.67 9.83 -4.53
C PHE A 82 15.22 11.23 -4.29
N GLY A 83 14.80 11.87 -3.23
CA GLY A 83 15.19 13.22 -2.86
C GLY A 83 15.20 13.44 -1.36
N ARG A 84 15.43 14.71 -0.96
CA ARG A 84 15.51 15.12 0.44
C ARG A 84 14.20 14.96 1.20
N GLU A 85 13.06 15.20 0.54
CA GLU A 85 11.73 15.14 1.14
C GLU A 85 10.94 13.97 0.55
N ILE A 86 10.42 13.14 1.44
CA ILE A 86 9.61 11.98 1.06
C ILE A 86 8.38 11.88 1.96
N TYR A 87 7.40 11.08 1.54
CA TYR A 87 6.28 10.65 2.36
C TYR A 87 6.42 9.18 2.73
N ILE A 88 6.03 8.84 3.95
CA ILE A 88 5.86 7.47 4.43
C ILE A 88 4.47 7.32 5.05
N GLU A 89 4.01 6.08 5.27
CA GLU A 89 2.77 5.84 6.01
C GLU A 89 2.90 6.36 7.45
N ARG A 90 1.89 7.07 7.94
CA ARG A 90 1.85 7.55 9.33
C ARG A 90 2.03 6.41 10.32
N ASN A 91 1.43 5.26 10.05
CA ASN A 91 1.55 4.06 10.87
C ASN A 91 2.92 3.37 10.81
N ASP A 92 3.82 3.82 9.94
CA ASP A 92 5.21 3.35 9.89
C ASP A 92 6.13 4.09 10.86
N PHE A 93 5.61 5.10 11.55
CA PHE A 93 6.30 5.82 12.59
C PHE A 93 5.59 5.67 13.94
N MET A 94 6.38 5.51 15.00
CA MET A 94 5.90 5.52 16.38
C MET A 94 6.97 6.15 17.27
N GLU A 95 6.60 7.21 17.98
CA GLU A 95 7.52 7.94 18.84
C GLU A 95 7.94 7.09 20.05
N GLU A 96 6.98 6.42 20.67
CA GLU A 96 7.21 5.45 21.73
C GLU A 96 6.89 4.03 21.24
N PRO A 97 7.87 3.34 20.64
CA PRO A 97 7.62 2.08 19.96
C PRO A 97 7.29 0.96 20.95
N VAL A 98 6.20 0.25 20.70
CA VAL A 98 5.84 -0.96 21.43
C VAL A 98 6.82 -2.11 21.14
N LYS A 99 6.85 -3.11 22.01
CA LYS A 99 7.67 -4.31 21.82
C LYS A 99 7.39 -4.97 20.46
N LYS A 100 8.45 -5.28 19.70
CA LYS A 100 8.39 -5.84 18.34
C LYS A 100 7.90 -4.85 17.25
N PHE A 101 7.94 -3.56 17.48
CA PHE A 101 7.76 -2.57 16.42
C PHE A 101 9.04 -2.46 15.59
N PHE A 102 9.02 -2.98 14.36
CA PHE A 102 10.16 -3.03 13.46
C PHE A 102 10.07 -1.98 12.34
N ARG A 103 9.54 -0.80 12.65
CA ARG A 103 9.41 0.34 11.76
C ARG A 103 10.17 1.53 12.32
N LEU A 104 9.96 2.72 11.74
CA LEU A 104 10.68 3.93 12.10
C LEU A 104 10.27 4.43 13.50
N ALA A 105 11.25 4.74 14.32
CA ALA A 105 11.08 5.37 15.62
C ALA A 105 12.34 6.19 15.95
N PRO A 106 12.31 7.10 16.95
CA PRO A 106 13.49 7.86 17.34
C PRO A 106 14.72 6.99 17.57
N GLY A 107 15.82 7.30 16.89
CA GLY A 107 17.07 6.54 16.93
C GLY A 107 17.02 5.14 16.28
N LYS A 108 15.92 4.76 15.65
CA LYS A 108 15.80 3.49 14.93
C LYS A 108 16.09 3.65 13.44
N GLU A 109 16.79 2.65 12.92
CA GLU A 109 17.16 2.58 11.52
C GLU A 109 16.22 1.64 10.76
N VAL A 110 15.78 2.05 9.57
CA VAL A 110 14.97 1.26 8.64
C VAL A 110 15.49 1.41 7.22
N ARG A 111 15.15 0.46 6.34
CA ARG A 111 15.41 0.56 4.91
C ARG A 111 14.24 1.23 4.20
N LEU A 112 14.50 2.18 3.35
CA LEU A 112 13.58 2.62 2.31
C LEU A 112 13.67 1.67 1.12
N LYS A 113 12.53 1.13 0.66
CA LYS A 113 12.47 0.14 -0.43
C LYS A 113 13.19 0.65 -1.68
N GLY A 114 14.18 -0.13 -2.15
CA GLY A 114 14.96 0.24 -3.33
C GLY A 114 15.94 1.41 -3.14
N ALA A 115 16.02 2.02 -1.94
CA ALA A 115 16.87 3.18 -1.67
C ALA A 115 17.86 2.92 -0.51
N TYR A 116 17.86 3.73 0.50
CA TYR A 116 18.85 3.79 1.56
C TYR A 116 18.31 3.35 2.92
N PHE A 117 19.20 3.19 3.88
CA PHE A 117 18.82 3.19 5.30
C PHE A 117 18.67 4.63 5.78
N ILE A 118 17.63 4.85 6.58
CA ILE A 118 17.40 6.11 7.28
C ILE A 118 17.25 5.88 8.77
N THR A 119 17.68 6.84 9.56
CA THR A 119 17.56 6.87 11.03
C THR A 119 16.81 8.12 11.45
N CYS A 120 15.76 7.98 12.24
CA CYS A 120 15.04 9.13 12.78
C CYS A 120 15.87 9.84 13.84
N THR A 121 16.02 11.17 13.68
CA THR A 121 16.78 12.04 14.57
C THR A 121 15.91 13.01 15.35
N ASP A 122 14.78 13.45 14.79
CA ASP A 122 13.88 14.41 15.41
C ASP A 122 12.46 14.32 14.86
N VAL A 123 11.49 14.93 15.54
CA VAL A 123 10.07 14.93 15.19
C VAL A 123 9.50 16.33 15.38
N ILE A 124 8.83 16.87 14.37
CA ILE A 124 8.15 18.16 14.43
C ILE A 124 6.65 17.92 14.62
N LYS A 125 6.07 18.65 15.56
CA LYS A 125 4.65 18.57 15.92
C LYS A 125 3.96 19.92 15.73
N ASP A 126 2.66 19.86 15.47
CA ASP A 126 1.79 21.04 15.48
C ASP A 126 1.41 21.43 16.92
N GLU A 127 0.62 22.50 17.06
CA GLU A 127 0.14 23.03 18.34
C GLU A 127 -0.73 22.01 19.12
N ASN A 128 -1.29 21.03 18.43
CA ASN A 128 -2.14 19.98 19.00
C ASN A 128 -1.34 18.71 19.36
N GLY A 129 -0.03 18.69 19.11
CA GLY A 129 0.84 17.56 19.35
C GLY A 129 0.84 16.50 18.24
N ASN A 130 0.19 16.77 17.09
CA ASN A 130 0.22 15.85 15.96
C ASN A 130 1.54 15.96 15.21
N ILE A 131 2.11 14.84 14.81
CA ILE A 131 3.33 14.78 14.03
C ILE A 131 3.04 15.29 12.61
N THR A 132 3.73 16.37 12.24
CA THR A 132 3.64 16.98 10.91
C THR A 132 4.83 16.62 10.03
N GLU A 133 6.00 16.42 10.65
CA GLU A 133 7.23 16.13 9.92
C GLU A 133 8.19 15.28 10.79
N ILE A 134 8.91 14.36 10.16
CA ILE A 134 9.91 13.52 10.81
C ILE A 134 11.26 13.82 10.18
N HIS A 135 12.26 14.14 10.99
CA HIS A 135 13.62 14.36 10.53
C HIS A 135 14.43 13.06 10.62
N CYS A 136 15.12 12.75 9.54
CA CYS A 136 15.98 11.58 9.45
C CYS A 136 17.34 11.93 8.84
N THR A 137 18.34 11.11 9.12
CA THR A 137 19.57 11.05 8.33
C THR A 137 19.58 9.77 7.50
N TYR A 138 20.22 9.81 6.32
CA TYR A 138 20.46 8.62 5.51
C TYR A 138 21.95 8.22 5.57
N ASP A 139 22.20 6.94 5.31
CA ASP A 139 23.53 6.38 5.16
C ASP A 139 23.82 6.14 3.66
N PRO A 140 24.71 6.97 3.04
CA PRO A 140 24.95 6.91 1.59
C PRO A 140 25.56 5.58 1.11
N GLU A 141 26.21 4.81 1.99
CA GLU A 141 26.83 3.53 1.64
C GLU A 141 25.81 2.37 1.56
N THR A 142 24.55 2.61 1.93
CA THR A 142 23.51 1.58 2.02
C THR A 142 22.57 1.55 0.84
N LYS A 143 22.87 2.25 -0.26
CA LYS A 143 22.03 2.24 -1.46
C LYS A 143 21.73 0.80 -1.88
N SER A 144 20.49 0.52 -2.23
CA SER A 144 20.12 -0.79 -2.77
C SER A 144 20.94 -1.09 -4.02
N GLY A 145 21.56 -2.28 -4.07
CA GLY A 145 22.47 -2.66 -5.15
C GLY A 145 23.93 -2.22 -4.99
N SER A 146 24.29 -1.47 -3.93
CA SER A 146 25.69 -1.06 -3.66
C SER A 146 26.60 -2.17 -3.11
N GLY A 147 26.06 -3.36 -2.86
CA GLY A 147 26.82 -4.44 -2.21
C GLY A 147 26.84 -4.34 -0.68
N CYS A 148 26.13 -3.41 -0.08
CA CYS A 148 25.98 -3.34 1.38
C CYS A 148 25.34 -4.61 1.94
N THR A 149 26.05 -5.31 2.81
CA THR A 149 25.60 -6.56 3.44
C THR A 149 24.85 -6.34 4.75
N ARG A 150 24.86 -5.12 5.28
CA ARG A 150 24.17 -4.75 6.53
C ARG A 150 22.66 -4.92 6.37
N LYS A 151 22.03 -5.51 7.39
CA LYS A 151 20.58 -5.80 7.38
C LYS A 151 19.88 -5.02 8.49
N VAL A 152 18.71 -4.48 8.17
CA VAL A 152 17.77 -3.92 9.13
C VAL A 152 16.46 -4.68 9.08
N LYS A 153 15.69 -4.69 10.19
CA LYS A 153 14.44 -5.48 10.27
C LYS A 153 13.27 -4.86 9.54
N GLY A 154 13.25 -3.53 9.39
CA GLY A 154 12.14 -2.79 8.80
C GLY A 154 12.47 -2.32 7.39
N THR A 155 11.55 -2.53 6.45
CA THR A 155 11.57 -1.90 5.12
C THR A 155 10.28 -1.14 4.92
N LEU A 156 10.38 0.15 4.61
CA LEU A 156 9.25 1.03 4.36
C LEU A 156 9.13 1.32 2.86
N HIS A 157 7.90 1.44 2.37
CA HIS A 157 7.65 2.09 1.10
C HIS A 157 7.51 3.61 1.32
N TRP A 158 7.75 4.35 0.29
CA TRP A 158 7.87 5.81 0.35
C TRP A 158 7.57 6.41 -1.02
N VAL A 159 7.32 7.73 -1.05
CA VAL A 159 7.14 8.49 -2.28
C VAL A 159 7.88 9.81 -2.14
N GLU A 160 8.64 10.20 -3.17
CA GLU A 160 9.36 11.48 -3.19
C GLU A 160 8.37 12.64 -3.33
N ALA A 161 8.57 13.71 -2.53
CA ALA A 161 7.54 14.73 -2.32
C ALA A 161 7.29 15.63 -3.55
N SER A 162 8.32 15.96 -4.33
CA SER A 162 8.18 16.88 -5.48
C SER A 162 7.57 16.23 -6.71
N THR A 163 7.67 14.90 -6.80
CA THR A 163 7.13 14.10 -7.92
C THR A 163 5.86 13.33 -7.57
N ALA A 164 5.44 13.39 -6.31
CA ALA A 164 4.28 12.69 -5.82
C ALA A 164 3.00 13.12 -6.54
N VAL A 165 2.16 12.14 -6.83
CA VAL A 165 0.84 12.32 -7.41
C VAL A 165 -0.21 12.23 -6.31
N ASP A 166 -1.15 13.18 -6.27
CA ASP A 166 -2.27 13.14 -5.35
C ASP A 166 -3.31 12.11 -5.80
N ILE A 167 -3.73 11.26 -4.88
CA ILE A 167 -4.70 10.18 -5.13
C ILE A 167 -5.76 10.18 -4.04
N GLU A 168 -7.02 10.18 -4.44
CA GLU A 168 -8.11 9.83 -3.56
C GLU A 168 -8.20 8.31 -3.48
N SER A 169 -7.80 7.73 -2.34
CA SER A 169 -7.88 6.29 -2.11
C SER A 169 -9.14 5.95 -1.33
N ARG A 170 -10.03 5.16 -1.93
CA ARG A 170 -11.28 4.69 -1.33
C ARG A 170 -11.10 3.25 -0.86
N LEU A 171 -11.12 3.06 0.44
CA LEU A 171 -11.00 1.75 1.07
C LEU A 171 -12.39 1.23 1.41
N TYR A 172 -12.93 0.41 0.54
CA TYR A 172 -14.21 -0.25 0.77
C TYR A 172 -14.04 -1.46 1.69
N ASP A 173 -15.04 -1.69 2.53
CA ASP A 173 -15.19 -2.84 3.40
C ASP A 173 -16.64 -3.34 3.37
N TYR A 174 -16.97 -4.40 4.09
CA TYR A 174 -18.32 -4.94 4.13
C TYR A 174 -19.32 -3.94 4.72
N LEU A 175 -20.52 -3.90 4.12
CA LEU A 175 -21.59 -3.00 4.58
C LEU A 175 -22.17 -3.40 5.93
N LEU A 176 -22.12 -4.68 6.28
CA LEU A 176 -22.57 -5.20 7.56
C LEU A 176 -21.37 -5.65 8.40
N LYS A 177 -21.54 -5.59 9.71
CA LYS A 177 -20.56 -6.11 10.68
C LYS A 177 -20.36 -7.61 10.50
N GLU A 178 -19.18 -8.15 10.84
CA GLU A 178 -18.82 -9.55 10.65
C GLU A 178 -19.75 -10.55 11.37
N ASP A 179 -20.38 -10.15 12.46
CA ASP A 179 -21.27 -10.94 13.29
C ASP A 179 -22.76 -10.76 12.96
N SER A 180 -23.07 -9.99 11.93
CA SER A 180 -24.43 -9.74 11.47
C SER A 180 -25.11 -11.00 10.94
N ASP A 181 -26.34 -11.26 11.37
CA ASP A 181 -27.21 -12.28 10.78
C ASP A 181 -28.10 -11.74 9.64
N GLY A 182 -27.93 -10.47 9.29
CA GLY A 182 -28.64 -9.75 8.23
C GLY A 182 -30.10 -9.41 8.51
N LYS A 183 -30.60 -9.65 9.72
CA LYS A 183 -32.01 -9.35 10.09
C LYS A 183 -32.22 -7.89 10.48
N ASP A 184 -31.25 -7.27 11.11
CA ASP A 184 -31.28 -5.85 11.46
C ASP A 184 -30.23 -5.07 10.66
N PHE A 185 -30.55 -4.80 9.40
CA PHE A 185 -29.65 -4.10 8.49
C PHE A 185 -29.18 -2.75 9.04
N LEU A 186 -30.06 -1.99 9.70
CA LEU A 186 -29.70 -0.66 10.23
C LEU A 186 -28.83 -0.75 11.47
N GLY A 187 -29.11 -1.68 12.39
CA GLY A 187 -28.31 -1.89 13.59
C GLY A 187 -26.95 -2.54 13.30
N ASP A 188 -26.89 -3.36 12.25
CA ASP A 188 -25.69 -4.07 11.83
C ASP A 188 -24.86 -3.30 10.80
N PHE A 189 -25.30 -2.12 10.38
CA PHE A 189 -24.60 -1.33 9.38
C PHE A 189 -23.20 -0.94 9.86
N ASN A 190 -22.21 -1.19 9.02
CA ASN A 190 -20.83 -0.78 9.26
C ASN A 190 -20.60 0.63 8.72
N HIS A 191 -20.60 1.60 9.62
CA HIS A 191 -20.38 3.02 9.28
C HIS A 191 -18.96 3.29 8.72
N ASP A 192 -18.00 2.40 8.98
CA ASP A 192 -16.62 2.47 8.48
C ASP A 192 -16.42 1.68 7.17
N SER A 193 -17.52 1.23 6.53
CA SER A 193 -17.47 0.46 5.28
C SER A 193 -16.86 1.21 4.08
N LEU A 194 -16.72 2.53 4.19
CA LEU A 194 -15.97 3.36 3.25
C LEU A 194 -15.10 4.35 4.02
N GLN A 195 -13.79 4.24 3.82
CA GLN A 195 -12.82 5.21 4.29
C GLN A 195 -12.15 5.87 3.09
N VAL A 196 -12.04 7.19 3.11
CA VAL A 196 -11.44 7.99 2.02
C VAL A 196 -10.18 8.66 2.55
N PHE A 197 -9.07 8.47 1.84
CA PHE A 197 -7.77 9.04 2.17
C PHE A 197 -7.24 9.90 1.03
N HIS A 198 -6.54 10.99 1.38
CA HIS A 198 -5.73 11.77 0.47
C HIS A 198 -4.31 11.21 0.45
N SER A 199 -4.05 10.35 -0.50
CA SER A 199 -2.83 9.56 -0.60
C SER A 199 -1.80 10.23 -1.51
N LYS A 200 -0.54 9.83 -1.37
CA LYS A 200 0.56 10.22 -2.26
C LYS A 200 1.07 8.98 -2.99
N GLY A 201 1.10 9.03 -4.32
CA GLY A 201 1.56 7.93 -5.16
C GLY A 201 2.79 8.29 -5.99
N GLU A 202 3.50 7.29 -6.49
CA GLU A 202 4.60 7.47 -7.43
C GLU A 202 4.14 8.20 -8.71
N ALA A 203 5.03 8.93 -9.33
CA ALA A 203 4.81 9.68 -10.57
C ALA A 203 4.24 8.82 -11.73
N CYS A 204 4.56 7.52 -11.77
CA CYS A 204 4.03 6.61 -12.81
C CYS A 204 2.51 6.46 -12.79
N LEU A 205 1.84 6.84 -11.69
CA LEU A 205 0.39 6.82 -11.58
C LEU A 205 -0.30 8.02 -12.21
N ALA A 206 0.44 9.07 -12.58
CA ALA A 206 -0.12 10.25 -13.25
C ALA A 206 -0.80 9.95 -14.59
N THR A 207 -0.40 8.85 -15.24
CA THR A 207 -0.92 8.43 -16.55
C THR A 207 -1.88 7.24 -16.47
N THR A 208 -2.34 6.89 -15.28
CA THR A 208 -3.31 5.82 -15.08
C THR A 208 -4.64 6.14 -15.75
N VAL A 209 -5.31 5.12 -16.24
CA VAL A 209 -6.63 5.24 -16.86
C VAL A 209 -7.66 4.36 -16.13
N PRO A 210 -8.95 4.71 -16.20
CA PRO A 210 -10.00 3.89 -15.60
C PRO A 210 -9.90 2.41 -15.98
N GLY A 211 -9.94 1.55 -14.96
CA GLY A 211 -9.81 0.11 -15.12
C GLY A 211 -8.38 -0.43 -14.96
N ASP A 212 -7.36 0.40 -14.84
CA ASP A 212 -6.02 -0.05 -14.50
C ASP A 212 -6.00 -0.63 -13.07
N HIS A 213 -5.29 -1.74 -12.90
CA HIS A 213 -5.19 -2.44 -11.63
C HIS A 213 -3.78 -2.38 -11.06
N PHE A 214 -3.69 -2.13 -9.75
CA PHE A 214 -2.43 -2.03 -9.02
C PHE A 214 -2.52 -2.75 -7.68
N GLN A 215 -1.38 -3.17 -7.15
CA GLN A 215 -1.27 -3.55 -5.75
C GLN A 215 -0.57 -2.42 -4.99
N PHE A 216 -1.27 -1.78 -4.04
CA PHE A 216 -0.64 -0.88 -3.07
C PHE A 216 -0.01 -1.72 -1.96
N LEU A 217 1.28 -1.51 -1.74
CA LEU A 217 2.05 -2.29 -0.77
C LEU A 217 1.38 -2.27 0.61
N ARG A 218 1.15 -3.45 1.17
CA ARG A 218 0.50 -3.69 2.48
C ARG A 218 -0.97 -3.26 2.60
N GLN A 219 -1.56 -2.65 1.57
CA GLN A 219 -2.95 -2.13 1.60
C GLN A 219 -3.94 -3.05 0.89
N GLY A 220 -3.60 -3.53 -0.30
CA GLY A 220 -4.51 -4.34 -1.10
C GLY A 220 -4.35 -4.14 -2.59
N TYR A 221 -5.31 -4.66 -3.33
CA TYR A 221 -5.44 -4.43 -4.77
C TYR A 221 -6.44 -3.33 -5.03
N PHE A 222 -6.08 -2.45 -5.96
CA PHE A 222 -6.84 -1.25 -6.29
C PHE A 222 -7.10 -1.19 -7.79
N VAL A 223 -8.17 -0.50 -8.15
CA VAL A 223 -8.53 -0.17 -9.53
C VAL A 223 -8.69 1.33 -9.65
N THR A 224 -8.23 1.89 -10.76
CA THR A 224 -8.48 3.29 -11.11
C THR A 224 -9.97 3.45 -11.42
N ASP A 225 -10.64 4.32 -10.68
CA ASP A 225 -12.08 4.58 -10.83
C ASP A 225 -12.39 5.31 -12.14
N LYS A 226 -13.59 5.08 -12.67
CA LYS A 226 -14.10 5.78 -13.87
C LYS A 226 -14.23 7.29 -13.69
N ASP A 227 -14.35 7.76 -12.45
CA ASP A 227 -14.46 9.18 -12.12
C ASP A 227 -13.10 9.89 -12.09
N SER A 228 -12.00 9.13 -12.31
CA SER A 228 -10.65 9.70 -12.38
C SER A 228 -10.50 10.65 -13.56
N THR A 229 -9.81 11.76 -13.29
CA THR A 229 -9.36 12.72 -14.28
C THR A 229 -7.85 12.95 -14.15
N PRO A 230 -7.16 13.56 -15.11
CA PRO A 230 -5.73 13.85 -14.99
C PRO A 230 -5.35 14.67 -13.74
N ASN A 231 -6.28 15.48 -13.22
CA ASN A 231 -6.07 16.32 -12.05
C ASN A 231 -6.70 15.77 -10.77
N HIS A 232 -7.40 14.65 -10.84
CA HIS A 232 -8.06 14.02 -9.69
C HIS A 232 -8.11 12.51 -9.91
N ILE A 233 -7.11 11.83 -9.45
CA ILE A 233 -7.01 10.37 -9.55
C ILE A 233 -7.75 9.75 -8.37
N VAL A 234 -8.68 8.86 -8.69
CA VAL A 234 -9.48 8.12 -7.72
C VAL A 234 -9.17 6.63 -7.85
N MET A 235 -8.84 5.98 -6.75
CA MET A 235 -8.53 4.55 -6.73
C MET A 235 -9.33 3.83 -5.66
N ASN A 236 -10.05 2.81 -6.09
CA ASN A 236 -10.90 1.99 -5.24
C ASN A 236 -10.19 0.70 -4.84
N ARG A 237 -10.15 0.40 -3.54
CA ARG A 237 -9.70 -0.91 -3.08
C ARG A 237 -10.70 -1.99 -3.49
N ILE A 238 -10.21 -2.98 -4.23
CA ILE A 238 -10.99 -4.14 -4.67
C ILE A 238 -11.04 -5.18 -3.56
N VAL A 239 -9.85 -5.53 -3.02
CA VAL A 239 -9.67 -6.56 -2.00
C VAL A 239 -8.40 -6.31 -1.20
N GLY A 240 -8.44 -6.58 0.11
CA GLY A 240 -7.27 -6.52 0.98
C GLY A 240 -6.29 -7.68 0.74
N LEU A 241 -5.09 -7.58 1.33
CA LEU A 241 -4.05 -8.64 1.21
C LEU A 241 -4.29 -9.83 2.15
N ARG A 242 -5.16 -9.71 3.14
CA ARG A 242 -5.44 -10.82 4.07
C ARG A 242 -6.25 -11.89 3.36
N ASP A 243 -5.73 -13.11 3.34
CA ASP A 243 -6.44 -14.27 2.84
C ASP A 243 -7.30 -14.88 3.97
N SER A 244 -8.56 -14.48 4.03
CA SER A 244 -9.55 -15.01 4.97
C SER A 244 -10.00 -16.43 4.58
N TRP A 245 -9.98 -16.77 3.30
CA TRP A 245 -10.30 -18.11 2.80
C TRP A 245 -9.29 -19.16 3.28
N ALA A 246 -7.98 -18.90 3.13
CA ALA A 246 -6.94 -19.80 3.61
C ALA A 246 -6.99 -20.02 5.13
N LYS A 247 -7.49 -19.03 5.89
CA LYS A 247 -7.72 -19.17 7.34
C LYS A 247 -8.93 -20.03 7.65
N ALA A 248 -10.00 -19.93 6.88
CA ALA A 248 -11.22 -20.72 7.06
C ALA A 248 -10.99 -22.22 6.79
N GLN A 249 -10.11 -22.56 5.83
CA GLN A 249 -9.75 -23.96 5.52
C GLN A 249 -8.83 -24.62 6.57
N LYS A 250 -8.19 -23.84 7.45
CA LYS A 250 -7.31 -24.35 8.50
C LYS A 250 -8.02 -24.59 9.85
N LYS A 251 -9.30 -24.32 9.94
CA LYS A 251 -10.19 -24.64 11.05
C LYS A 251 -10.97 -25.92 10.76
#